data_b66f082e1d7795fadb2ece9f7f230e60
#
_entry.id   b66f082e1d7795fadb2ece9f7f230e60
#
_cell.length_a   1.000
_cell.length_b   1.000
_cell.length_c   1.000
_cell.angle_alpha   90.00
_cell.angle_beta   90.00
_cell.angle_gamma   90.00
#
_symmetry.space_group_name_H-M   'P 1'
#
loop_
_entity.id
_entity.type
_entity.pdbx_description
1 polymer ?
#
loop_
_entity_poly.entity_id
_entity_poly.type
_entity_poly.pdbx_seq_one_letter_code
_entity_poly.pdbx_strand_id
1 'polypeptide(L)'
;GENNRLYTAVKACSDFCIELGINVPTGKDSMSMKQKYKTGEVLSPGTVIISATAEVSDVSKCVEPFFKKFNSNIYYIDMSSCVLNLGGSALMQSNNKIGNKSNDILNAKYFKKVFNVIQKLITDEKIYSGHDVSSGGLITTILEMSFVSSGIGLELFLNEFDENDLIKILFAENHALVIEAEKTIESHFIDNNIKFLNIGKTVNSNDIKIQKDEKNYTLNIDDYRKKWFDKSLTLDSIQSGSEYAKKRYTNLKSNQLKFKFPKWFDGLFKKINNNKIKAAILREKGSNSEREMAYAMYVSGFDVIDVHMTDLMSGREDLSDIKFLVAVGGFSNSDVLGSAKGWAGTFLYNEKARKSLK
;
A
#
# COMPACT_ATOMS: atom_id res chain seq x y z
N GLY A 1 0.80 -19.74 -24.13
CA GLY A 1 1.52 -18.52 -24.46
C GLY A 1 1.11 -17.35 -23.59
N GLU A 2 1.71 -16.21 -23.78
CA GLU A 2 1.48 -14.99 -22.97
C GLU A 2 0.01 -14.54 -22.99
N ASN A 3 -0.63 -14.56 -24.17
CA ASN A 3 -2.05 -14.19 -24.32
C ASN A 3 -2.97 -15.07 -23.45
N ASN A 4 -2.69 -16.38 -23.40
CA ASN A 4 -3.50 -17.29 -22.58
C ASN A 4 -3.30 -17.03 -21.08
N ARG A 5 -2.08 -16.68 -20.67
CA ARG A 5 -1.80 -16.32 -19.27
C ARG A 5 -2.52 -15.05 -18.87
N LEU A 6 -2.49 -14.03 -19.75
CA LEU A 6 -3.23 -12.78 -19.55
C LEU A 6 -4.74 -13.04 -19.43
N TYR A 7 -5.32 -13.77 -20.38
CA TYR A 7 -6.75 -14.11 -20.33
C TYR A 7 -7.13 -14.84 -19.04
N THR A 8 -6.35 -15.83 -18.63
CA THR A 8 -6.62 -16.61 -17.41
C THR A 8 -6.54 -15.74 -16.16
N ALA A 9 -5.55 -14.86 -16.08
CA ALA A 9 -5.39 -13.94 -14.96
C ALA A 9 -6.54 -12.92 -14.87
N VAL A 10 -6.91 -12.32 -16.00
CA VAL A 10 -8.03 -11.37 -16.08
C VAL A 10 -9.36 -12.04 -15.74
N LYS A 11 -9.57 -13.27 -16.26
CA LYS A 11 -10.78 -14.03 -15.95
C LYS A 11 -10.89 -14.34 -14.45
N ALA A 12 -9.82 -14.84 -13.83
CA ALA A 12 -9.79 -15.13 -12.39
C ALA A 12 -10.07 -13.88 -11.55
N CYS A 13 -9.44 -12.75 -11.89
CA CYS A 13 -9.69 -11.46 -11.23
C CYS A 13 -11.15 -11.03 -11.39
N SER A 14 -11.70 -11.11 -12.61
CA SER A 14 -13.08 -10.71 -12.91
C SER A 14 -14.09 -11.59 -12.15
N ASP A 15 -13.93 -12.90 -12.20
CA ASP A 15 -14.84 -13.83 -11.53
C ASP A 15 -14.86 -13.58 -10.01
N PHE A 16 -13.70 -13.40 -9.40
CA PHE A 16 -13.58 -13.12 -7.97
C PHE A 16 -14.18 -11.77 -7.59
N CYS A 17 -13.91 -10.70 -8.37
CA CYS A 17 -14.50 -9.39 -8.13
C CYS A 17 -16.03 -9.39 -8.26
N ILE A 18 -16.60 -10.14 -9.22
CA ILE A 18 -18.05 -10.31 -9.38
C ILE A 18 -18.64 -10.98 -8.12
N GLU A 19 -18.03 -12.05 -7.62
CA GLU A 19 -18.48 -12.73 -6.40
C GLU A 19 -18.40 -11.84 -5.15
N LEU A 20 -17.38 -11.00 -5.06
CA LEU A 20 -17.24 -10.02 -3.98
C LEU A 20 -18.20 -8.82 -4.14
N GLY A 21 -18.68 -8.55 -5.35
CA GLY A 21 -19.47 -7.36 -5.66
C GLY A 21 -18.63 -6.09 -5.79
N ILE A 22 -17.39 -6.24 -6.25
CA ILE A 22 -16.44 -5.14 -6.47
C ILE A 22 -16.44 -4.78 -7.96
N ASN A 23 -16.55 -3.48 -8.26
CA ASN A 23 -16.43 -2.97 -9.61
C ASN A 23 -14.97 -2.76 -10.01
N VAL A 24 -14.62 -3.18 -11.22
CA VAL A 24 -13.32 -2.87 -11.84
C VAL A 24 -13.56 -1.88 -12.99
N PRO A 25 -13.43 -0.57 -12.74
CA PRO A 25 -13.81 0.46 -13.72
C PRO A 25 -12.83 0.59 -14.88
N THR A 26 -11.58 0.18 -14.66
CA THR A 26 -10.53 0.31 -15.67
C THR A 26 -9.44 -0.73 -15.49
N GLY A 27 -8.72 -1.01 -16.55
CA GLY A 27 -7.54 -1.87 -16.57
C GLY A 27 -6.52 -1.35 -17.59
N LYS A 28 -5.29 -1.76 -17.44
CA LYS A 28 -4.21 -1.44 -18.38
C LYS A 28 -3.29 -2.65 -18.50
N ASP A 29 -3.15 -3.14 -19.72
CA ASP A 29 -2.30 -4.28 -20.03
C ASP A 29 -1.01 -3.84 -20.73
N SER A 30 0.08 -4.54 -20.40
CA SER A 30 1.35 -4.40 -21.10
C SER A 30 1.92 -5.79 -21.33
N MET A 31 2.11 -6.13 -22.58
CA MET A 31 2.61 -7.44 -23.01
C MET A 31 3.98 -7.32 -23.64
N SER A 32 4.75 -8.41 -23.61
CA SER A 32 6.05 -8.52 -24.27
C SER A 32 7.06 -7.44 -23.86
N MET A 33 6.94 -6.95 -22.63
CA MET A 33 7.87 -5.94 -22.11
C MET A 33 9.25 -6.53 -21.86
N LYS A 34 10.26 -5.85 -22.37
CA LYS A 34 11.65 -6.24 -22.19
C LYS A 34 12.60 -5.05 -22.22
N GLN A 35 13.70 -5.19 -21.53
CA GLN A 35 14.83 -4.27 -21.59
C GLN A 35 16.02 -4.97 -22.22
N LYS A 36 16.57 -4.37 -23.27
CA LYS A 36 17.77 -4.85 -23.95
C LYS A 36 19.02 -4.15 -23.40
N TYR A 37 20.07 -4.91 -23.16
CA TYR A 37 21.39 -4.47 -22.77
C TYR A 37 22.41 -4.92 -23.81
N LYS A 38 23.64 -4.45 -23.71
CA LYS A 38 24.74 -4.89 -24.59
C LYS A 38 25.04 -6.40 -24.47
N THR A 39 24.81 -6.94 -23.28
CA THR A 39 25.15 -8.34 -22.91
C THR A 39 23.94 -9.29 -22.90
N GLY A 40 22.73 -8.82 -23.25
CA GLY A 40 21.54 -9.65 -23.23
C GLY A 40 20.24 -8.87 -23.11
N GLU A 41 19.16 -9.55 -22.78
CA GLU A 41 17.88 -8.93 -22.52
C GLU A 41 17.25 -9.47 -21.22
N VAL A 42 16.48 -8.62 -20.54
CA VAL A 42 15.67 -8.99 -19.38
C VAL A 42 14.20 -8.89 -19.80
N LEU A 43 13.48 -9.99 -19.64
CA LEU A 43 12.04 -10.04 -19.86
C LEU A 43 11.29 -9.68 -18.60
N SER A 44 10.27 -8.86 -18.72
CA SER A 44 9.35 -8.58 -17.60
C SER A 44 8.56 -9.84 -17.25
N PRO A 45 8.52 -10.27 -15.98
CA PRO A 45 7.67 -11.38 -15.57
C PRO A 45 6.19 -11.01 -15.73
N GLY A 46 5.34 -11.99 -16.04
CA GLY A 46 3.89 -11.80 -16.05
C GLY A 46 3.44 -11.47 -14.62
N THR A 47 2.90 -10.27 -14.41
CA THR A 47 2.52 -9.75 -13.10
C THR A 47 1.13 -9.15 -13.19
N VAL A 48 0.29 -9.41 -12.17
CA VAL A 48 -1.01 -8.74 -11.98
C VAL A 48 -0.90 -7.80 -10.80
N ILE A 49 -1.19 -6.54 -11.03
CA ILE A 49 -1.22 -5.50 -9.98
C ILE A 49 -2.65 -5.01 -9.87
N ILE A 50 -3.22 -5.09 -8.68
CA ILE A 50 -4.57 -4.63 -8.39
C ILE A 50 -4.48 -3.51 -7.37
N SER A 51 -5.07 -2.36 -7.72
CA SER A 51 -5.24 -1.24 -6.82
C SER A 51 -6.71 -1.13 -6.44
N ALA A 52 -6.99 -1.04 -5.15
CA ALA A 52 -8.34 -0.87 -4.63
C ALA A 52 -8.47 0.45 -3.89
N THR A 53 -9.62 1.11 -4.06
CA THR A 53 -9.94 2.36 -3.37
C THR A 53 -11.29 2.20 -2.69
N ALA A 54 -11.38 2.63 -1.45
CA ALA A 54 -12.61 2.64 -0.69
C ALA A 54 -12.69 3.90 0.18
N GLU A 55 -13.90 4.32 0.51
CA GLU A 55 -14.16 5.41 1.44
C GLU A 55 -13.99 4.91 2.88
N VAL A 56 -13.32 5.70 3.71
CA VAL A 56 -13.18 5.46 5.15
C VAL A 56 -14.07 6.45 5.88
N SER A 57 -15.08 5.95 6.57
CA SER A 57 -16.07 6.78 7.27
C SER A 57 -15.51 7.51 8.51
N ASP A 58 -14.54 6.91 9.18
CA ASP A 58 -13.89 7.47 10.38
C ASP A 58 -12.43 7.04 10.44
N VAL A 59 -11.53 7.95 10.12
CA VAL A 59 -10.08 7.71 10.11
C VAL A 59 -9.50 7.47 11.49
N SER A 60 -10.19 7.88 12.56
CA SER A 60 -9.74 7.65 13.94
C SER A 60 -9.84 6.18 14.36
N LYS A 61 -10.63 5.39 13.64
CA LYS A 61 -10.84 3.95 13.88
C LYS A 61 -9.96 3.04 13.02
N CYS A 62 -9.01 3.61 12.28
CA CYS A 62 -8.06 2.81 11.50
C CYS A 62 -7.19 1.95 12.43
N VAL A 63 -7.02 0.69 12.05
CA VAL A 63 -6.14 -0.26 12.74
C VAL A 63 -4.74 -0.17 12.16
N GLU A 64 -3.73 -0.10 13.02
CA GLU A 64 -2.34 -0.03 12.61
C GLU A 64 -1.68 -1.42 12.59
N PRO A 65 -0.70 -1.68 11.72
CA PRO A 65 -0.10 -3.00 11.54
C PRO A 65 1.07 -3.27 12.49
N PHE A 66 0.95 -2.92 13.77
CA PHE A 66 1.98 -3.20 14.77
C PHE A 66 1.38 -3.42 16.16
N PHE A 67 2.02 -4.27 16.96
CA PHE A 67 1.55 -4.61 18.31
C PHE A 67 1.56 -3.40 19.25
N LYS A 68 0.49 -3.24 20.03
CA LYS A 68 0.24 -2.05 20.87
C LYS A 68 0.21 -2.32 22.36
N LYS A 69 -0.21 -3.51 22.77
CA LYS A 69 -0.47 -3.81 24.19
C LYS A 69 0.36 -4.98 24.69
N PHE A 70 0.55 -5.04 26.01
CA PHE A 70 1.09 -6.22 26.69
C PHE A 70 -0.04 -7.14 27.13
N ASN A 71 0.21 -8.44 27.15
CA ASN A 71 -0.72 -9.49 27.56
C ASN A 71 -2.03 -9.53 26.74
N SER A 72 -2.02 -9.04 25.51
CA SER A 72 -3.12 -9.21 24.55
C SER A 72 -2.94 -10.50 23.76
N ASN A 73 -4.07 -11.07 23.31
CA ASN A 73 -4.03 -12.29 22.50
C ASN A 73 -3.73 -11.96 21.03
N ILE A 74 -3.11 -12.93 20.36
CA ILE A 74 -2.78 -12.87 18.94
C ILE A 74 -3.58 -13.97 18.23
N TYR A 75 -4.35 -13.56 17.24
CA TYR A 75 -5.21 -14.46 16.48
C TYR A 75 -4.77 -14.54 15.02
N TYR A 76 -4.76 -15.77 14.50
CA TYR A 76 -4.67 -16.05 13.08
C TYR A 76 -6.07 -16.35 12.56
N ILE A 77 -6.51 -15.64 11.53
CA ILE A 77 -7.85 -15.76 10.95
C ILE A 77 -7.71 -16.15 9.49
N ASP A 78 -8.03 -17.41 9.18
CA ASP A 78 -8.00 -17.92 7.81
C ASP A 78 -9.18 -17.36 7.00
N MET A 79 -8.88 -16.71 5.88
CA MET A 79 -9.86 -16.20 4.92
C MET A 79 -9.97 -17.05 3.67
N SER A 80 -9.05 -17.98 3.47
CA SER A 80 -8.88 -18.72 2.22
C SER A 80 -9.67 -20.02 2.15
N SER A 81 -9.87 -20.68 3.30
CA SER A 81 -10.33 -22.07 3.40
C SER A 81 -9.43 -23.07 2.65
N CYS A 82 -8.17 -22.71 2.40
CA CYS A 82 -7.18 -23.50 1.67
C CYS A 82 -6.19 -24.15 2.65
N VAL A 83 -5.64 -25.28 2.29
CA VAL A 83 -4.50 -25.87 3.00
C VAL A 83 -3.24 -25.04 2.77
N LEU A 84 -2.30 -25.10 3.70
CA LEU A 84 -1.05 -24.35 3.60
C LEU A 84 -0.13 -24.92 2.53
N ASN A 85 0.14 -24.15 1.49
CA ASN A 85 1.01 -24.49 0.37
C ASN A 85 2.17 -23.50 0.25
N LEU A 86 3.32 -23.95 -0.25
CA LEU A 86 4.51 -23.11 -0.42
C LEU A 86 4.77 -22.68 -1.87
N GLY A 87 3.99 -23.18 -2.83
CA GLY A 87 4.21 -22.86 -4.25
C GLY A 87 4.05 -21.37 -4.54
N GLY A 88 5.01 -20.77 -5.24
CA GLY A 88 5.05 -19.36 -5.55
C GLY A 88 5.49 -18.43 -4.41
N SER A 89 5.63 -18.94 -3.19
CA SER A 89 6.00 -18.14 -2.02
C SER A 89 7.40 -17.53 -2.11
N ALA A 90 7.63 -16.46 -1.35
CA ALA A 90 8.94 -15.82 -1.23
C ALA A 90 10.02 -16.79 -0.73
N LEU A 91 9.64 -17.74 0.16
CA LEU A 91 10.55 -18.80 0.59
C LEU A 91 11.01 -19.69 -0.59
N MET A 92 10.09 -20.11 -1.46
CA MET A 92 10.44 -20.92 -2.62
C MET A 92 11.30 -20.13 -3.60
N GLN A 93 10.93 -18.87 -3.87
CA GLN A 93 11.69 -18.00 -4.76
C GLN A 93 13.11 -17.73 -4.24
N SER A 94 13.29 -17.50 -2.94
CA SER A 94 14.61 -17.29 -2.33
C SER A 94 15.53 -18.53 -2.42
N ASN A 95 14.92 -19.70 -2.60
CA ASN A 95 15.62 -20.97 -2.86
C ASN A 95 15.71 -21.31 -4.36
N ASN A 96 15.44 -20.38 -5.27
CA ASN A 96 15.39 -20.60 -6.73
C ASN A 96 14.44 -21.74 -7.15
N LYS A 97 13.31 -21.86 -6.46
CA LYS A 97 12.26 -22.85 -6.72
C LYS A 97 10.92 -22.15 -6.89
N ILE A 98 9.98 -22.79 -7.58
CA ILE A 98 8.62 -22.28 -7.73
C ILE A 98 7.65 -23.09 -6.87
N GLY A 99 7.85 -24.43 -6.76
CA GLY A 99 6.90 -25.34 -6.11
C GLY A 99 5.72 -25.71 -7.02
N ASN A 100 4.86 -26.61 -6.52
CA ASN A 100 3.81 -27.22 -7.34
C ASN A 100 2.41 -26.67 -7.09
N LYS A 101 2.14 -26.15 -5.90
CA LYS A 101 0.83 -25.62 -5.50
C LYS A 101 0.98 -24.30 -4.78
N SER A 102 0.27 -23.30 -5.27
CA SER A 102 0.07 -22.02 -4.60
C SER A 102 -1.14 -22.07 -3.68
N ASN A 103 -1.25 -21.09 -2.80
CA ASN A 103 -2.46 -20.87 -2.03
C ASN A 103 -3.52 -20.21 -2.92
N ASP A 104 -4.80 -20.39 -2.55
CA ASP A 104 -5.94 -19.86 -3.28
C ASP A 104 -7.07 -19.52 -2.31
N ILE A 105 -8.04 -18.74 -2.75
CA ILE A 105 -9.29 -18.47 -2.02
C ILE A 105 -10.36 -19.41 -2.57
N LEU A 106 -10.65 -20.49 -1.83
CA LEU A 106 -11.57 -21.51 -2.29
C LEU A 106 -13.07 -21.10 -2.17
N ASN A 107 -13.37 -20.07 -1.39
CA ASN A 107 -14.75 -19.64 -1.13
C ASN A 107 -14.82 -18.11 -0.97
N ALA A 108 -15.15 -17.42 -2.03
CA ALA A 108 -15.27 -15.96 -2.02
C ALA A 108 -16.37 -15.43 -1.07
N LYS A 109 -17.45 -16.19 -0.88
CA LYS A 109 -18.52 -15.80 0.06
C LYS A 109 -18.02 -15.87 1.51
N TYR A 110 -17.24 -16.89 1.83
CA TYR A 110 -16.61 -17.00 3.14
C TYR A 110 -15.61 -15.87 3.35
N PHE A 111 -14.72 -15.61 2.36
CA PHE A 111 -13.79 -14.49 2.39
C PHE A 111 -14.50 -13.16 2.67
N LYS A 112 -15.56 -12.86 1.91
CA LYS A 112 -16.38 -11.64 2.10
C LYS A 112 -17.03 -11.59 3.49
N LYS A 113 -17.52 -12.72 4.00
CA LYS A 113 -18.08 -12.80 5.35
C LYS A 113 -17.05 -12.46 6.41
N VAL A 114 -15.85 -13.05 6.35
CA VAL A 114 -14.75 -12.74 7.29
C VAL A 114 -14.38 -11.27 7.20
N PHE A 115 -14.18 -10.74 5.99
CA PHE A 115 -13.89 -9.33 5.78
C PHE A 115 -14.93 -8.41 6.46
N ASN A 116 -16.21 -8.66 6.25
CA ASN A 116 -17.28 -7.83 6.83
C ASN A 116 -17.30 -7.89 8.37
N VAL A 117 -17.06 -9.06 8.96
CA VAL A 117 -16.98 -9.20 10.42
C VAL A 117 -15.77 -8.44 10.97
N ILE A 118 -14.61 -8.55 10.33
CA ILE A 118 -13.39 -7.79 10.72
C ILE A 118 -13.65 -6.28 10.61
N GLN A 119 -14.26 -5.79 9.52
CA GLN A 119 -14.58 -4.36 9.38
C GLN A 119 -15.53 -3.87 10.49
N LYS A 120 -16.52 -4.70 10.87
CA LYS A 120 -17.39 -4.39 12.00
C LYS A 120 -16.62 -4.31 13.31
N LEU A 121 -15.72 -5.27 13.58
CA LEU A 121 -14.92 -5.30 14.80
C LEU A 121 -13.93 -4.12 14.88
N ILE A 122 -13.42 -3.66 13.74
CA ILE A 122 -12.62 -2.42 13.65
C ILE A 122 -13.49 -1.22 14.02
N THR A 123 -14.67 -1.10 13.44
CA THR A 123 -15.62 -0.01 13.74
C THR A 123 -16.04 0.00 15.20
N ASP A 124 -16.21 -1.18 15.80
CA ASP A 124 -16.58 -1.38 17.20
C ASP A 124 -15.35 -1.27 18.15
N GLU A 125 -14.14 -0.94 17.62
CA GLU A 125 -12.88 -0.76 18.36
C GLU A 125 -12.46 -2.00 19.18
N LYS A 126 -12.73 -3.20 18.65
CA LYS A 126 -12.42 -4.49 19.30
C LYS A 126 -11.04 -5.04 18.90
N ILE A 127 -10.43 -4.50 17.84
CA ILE A 127 -9.12 -4.90 17.33
C ILE A 127 -8.10 -3.80 17.66
N TYR A 128 -7.01 -4.16 18.32
CA TYR A 128 -5.96 -3.22 18.71
C TYR A 128 -4.98 -2.96 17.58
N SER A 129 -4.58 -4.02 16.90
CA SER A 129 -3.71 -3.98 15.72
C SER A 129 -4.00 -5.17 14.80
N GLY A 130 -3.59 -5.07 13.54
CA GLY A 130 -3.81 -6.16 12.59
C GLY A 130 -3.01 -5.99 11.32
N HIS A 131 -2.63 -7.12 10.72
CA HIS A 131 -1.87 -7.17 9.48
C HIS A 131 -2.31 -8.39 8.66
N ASP A 132 -2.30 -8.26 7.35
CA ASP A 132 -2.53 -9.37 6.44
C ASP A 132 -1.30 -10.29 6.36
N VAL A 133 -1.56 -11.59 6.16
CA VAL A 133 -0.50 -12.53 5.82
C VAL A 133 -0.27 -12.45 4.32
N SER A 134 0.91 -11.99 3.93
CA SER A 134 1.29 -11.81 2.54
C SER A 134 2.68 -12.41 2.23
N SER A 135 3.49 -11.77 1.42
CA SER A 135 4.83 -12.26 1.05
C SER A 135 5.69 -12.62 2.26
N GLY A 136 6.17 -13.86 2.30
CA GLY A 136 6.97 -14.40 3.39
C GLY A 136 6.17 -15.09 4.48
N GLY A 137 4.84 -15.08 4.41
CA GLY A 137 3.95 -15.83 5.29
C GLY A 137 3.82 -15.28 6.72
N LEU A 138 3.28 -16.10 7.60
CA LEU A 138 3.00 -15.74 8.99
C LEU A 138 4.22 -15.17 9.73
N ILE A 139 5.39 -15.77 9.55
CA ILE A 139 6.60 -15.31 10.26
C ILE A 139 7.00 -13.88 9.88
N THR A 140 6.88 -13.55 8.59
CA THR A 140 7.18 -12.19 8.11
C THR A 140 6.16 -11.19 8.67
N THR A 141 4.87 -11.50 8.61
CA THR A 141 3.81 -10.69 9.21
C THR A 141 4.07 -10.40 10.69
N ILE A 142 4.40 -11.41 11.47
CA ILE A 142 4.72 -11.28 12.90
C ILE A 142 5.95 -10.39 13.13
N LEU A 143 7.00 -10.55 12.31
CA LEU A 143 8.21 -9.73 12.40
C LEU A 143 7.91 -8.26 12.05
N GLU A 144 7.17 -8.01 10.97
CA GLU A 144 6.76 -6.65 10.56
C GLU A 144 5.95 -5.95 11.64
N MET A 145 4.96 -6.65 12.22
CA MET A 145 4.18 -6.13 13.35
C MET A 145 5.04 -5.84 14.60
N SER A 146 6.18 -6.53 14.77
CA SER A 146 7.08 -6.37 15.91
C SER A 146 8.14 -5.28 15.68
N PHE A 147 8.46 -4.91 14.44
CA PHE A 147 9.59 -4.00 14.17
C PHE A 147 9.35 -2.56 14.62
N VAL A 148 8.11 -2.11 14.67
CA VAL A 148 7.74 -0.75 15.07
C VAL A 148 7.74 -0.58 16.58
N SER A 149 7.24 -1.57 17.31
CA SER A 149 7.07 -1.51 18.77
C SER A 149 8.35 -1.86 19.49
N SER A 150 8.73 -1.06 20.49
CA SER A 150 9.86 -1.35 21.35
C SER A 150 9.39 -2.05 22.62
N GLY A 151 10.01 -3.19 22.97
CA GLY A 151 9.76 -3.91 24.19
C GLY A 151 8.51 -4.80 24.19
N ILE A 152 7.79 -4.90 23.05
CA ILE A 152 6.69 -5.85 22.90
C ILE A 152 7.21 -7.07 22.17
N GLY A 153 7.48 -8.13 22.91
CA GLY A 153 7.81 -9.45 22.39
C GLY A 153 6.58 -10.35 22.33
N LEU A 154 6.78 -11.61 21.92
CA LEU A 154 5.68 -12.53 21.66
C LEU A 154 6.00 -13.92 22.21
N GLU A 155 4.97 -14.61 22.68
CA GLU A 155 4.95 -16.05 22.92
C GLU A 155 3.91 -16.68 21.98
N LEU A 156 4.34 -17.43 20.98
CA LEU A 156 3.52 -18.06 19.98
C LEU A 156 3.43 -19.57 20.21
N PHE A 157 2.21 -20.11 20.17
CA PHE A 157 1.89 -21.52 20.33
C PHE A 157 1.17 -22.01 19.09
N LEU A 158 1.83 -22.82 18.28
CA LEU A 158 1.38 -23.19 16.94
C LEU A 158 0.77 -24.61 16.86
N ASN A 159 0.48 -25.22 17.99
CA ASN A 159 -0.05 -26.59 18.05
C ASN A 159 -1.49 -26.72 17.55
N GLU A 160 -2.26 -25.62 17.55
CA GLU A 160 -3.65 -25.62 17.06
C GLU A 160 -3.78 -25.61 15.52
N PHE A 161 -2.67 -25.42 14.80
CA PHE A 161 -2.69 -25.62 13.34
C PHE A 161 -2.84 -27.10 12.98
N ASP A 162 -3.77 -27.41 12.07
CA ASP A 162 -3.95 -28.76 11.52
C ASP A 162 -2.74 -29.24 10.67
N GLU A 163 -1.81 -28.34 10.35
CA GLU A 163 -0.58 -28.64 9.62
C GLU A 163 0.55 -28.98 10.62
N ASN A 164 1.26 -30.08 10.35
CA ASN A 164 2.39 -30.52 11.16
C ASN A 164 3.73 -29.92 10.73
N ASP A 165 3.84 -29.52 9.47
CA ASP A 165 5.07 -28.92 8.93
C ASP A 165 5.17 -27.46 9.35
N LEU A 166 6.08 -27.18 10.30
CA LEU A 166 6.33 -25.83 10.80
C LEU A 166 6.75 -24.86 9.69
N ILE A 167 7.46 -25.34 8.66
CA ILE A 167 7.85 -24.49 7.52
C ILE A 167 6.62 -24.02 6.75
N LYS A 168 5.64 -24.89 6.54
CA LYS A 168 4.38 -24.48 5.91
C LYS A 168 3.61 -23.51 6.80
N ILE A 169 3.51 -23.76 8.09
CA ILE A 169 2.82 -22.85 9.03
C ILE A 169 3.42 -21.44 8.98
N LEU A 170 4.75 -21.36 9.00
CA LEU A 170 5.47 -20.09 9.08
C LEU A 170 5.56 -19.34 7.73
N PHE A 171 5.69 -20.06 6.62
CA PHE A 171 6.06 -19.47 5.34
C PHE A 171 5.02 -19.64 4.22
N ALA A 172 3.88 -20.31 4.47
CA ALA A 172 2.79 -20.30 3.51
C ALA A 172 2.15 -18.91 3.46
N GLU A 173 2.01 -18.41 2.25
CA GLU A 173 1.38 -17.10 1.97
C GLU A 173 -0.13 -17.30 1.79
N ASN A 174 -0.79 -17.79 2.85
CA ASN A 174 -2.22 -18.01 2.87
C ASN A 174 -2.96 -16.68 3.07
N HIS A 175 -4.10 -16.53 2.43
CA HIS A 175 -4.93 -15.35 2.61
C HIS A 175 -5.55 -15.35 4.01
N ALA A 176 -4.89 -14.73 4.95
CA ALA A 176 -5.23 -14.69 6.36
C ALA A 176 -4.91 -13.33 6.97
N LEU A 177 -5.39 -13.10 8.18
CA LEU A 177 -5.08 -11.94 8.99
C LEU A 177 -4.46 -12.37 10.31
N VAL A 178 -3.50 -11.59 10.79
CA VAL A 178 -3.01 -11.63 12.18
C VAL A 178 -3.56 -10.40 12.88
N ILE A 179 -4.27 -10.60 13.97
CA ILE A 179 -4.81 -9.49 14.77
C ILE A 179 -4.44 -9.61 16.24
N GLU A 180 -4.31 -8.48 16.88
CA GLU A 180 -4.15 -8.33 18.32
C GLU A 180 -5.47 -7.86 18.93
N ALA A 181 -5.99 -8.60 19.92
CA ALA A 181 -7.28 -8.30 20.53
C ALA A 181 -7.43 -8.92 21.93
N GLU A 182 -8.48 -8.53 22.65
CA GLU A 182 -8.92 -9.21 23.87
C GLU A 182 -9.57 -10.55 23.57
N LYS A 183 -9.59 -11.46 24.56
CA LYS A 183 -10.23 -12.78 24.41
C LYS A 183 -11.73 -12.71 24.09
N THR A 184 -12.38 -11.66 24.48
CA THR A 184 -13.82 -11.45 24.21
C THR A 184 -14.17 -11.40 22.72
N ILE A 185 -13.18 -11.22 21.84
CA ILE A 185 -13.41 -11.22 20.38
C ILE A 185 -13.80 -12.61 19.84
N GLU A 186 -13.43 -13.69 20.54
CA GLU A 186 -13.68 -15.07 20.11
C GLU A 186 -15.17 -15.37 19.90
N SER A 187 -16.06 -14.82 20.75
CA SER A 187 -17.51 -14.98 20.61
C SER A 187 -18.01 -14.47 19.24
N HIS A 188 -17.48 -13.36 18.77
CA HIS A 188 -17.86 -12.83 17.46
C HIS A 188 -17.45 -13.76 16.30
N PHE A 189 -16.33 -14.44 16.41
CA PHE A 189 -15.90 -15.42 15.40
C PHE A 189 -16.76 -16.68 15.45
N ILE A 190 -17.06 -17.18 16.66
CA ILE A 190 -17.91 -18.36 16.88
C ILE A 190 -19.33 -18.10 16.35
N ASP A 191 -19.95 -16.99 16.73
CA ASP A 191 -21.30 -16.61 16.33
C ASP A 191 -21.47 -16.46 14.81
N ASN A 192 -20.36 -16.07 14.13
CA ASN A 192 -20.34 -15.93 12.68
C ASN A 192 -19.75 -17.13 11.94
N ASN A 193 -19.45 -18.26 12.62
CA ASN A 193 -18.81 -19.43 12.03
C ASN A 193 -17.55 -19.04 11.22
N ILE A 194 -16.65 -18.28 11.83
CA ILE A 194 -15.34 -17.90 11.30
C ILE A 194 -14.27 -18.78 11.93
N LYS A 195 -13.40 -19.37 11.13
CA LYS A 195 -12.24 -20.12 11.61
C LYS A 195 -11.17 -19.15 12.10
N PHE A 196 -10.74 -19.33 13.33
CA PHE A 196 -9.65 -18.60 13.94
C PHE A 196 -8.81 -19.51 14.81
N LEU A 197 -7.56 -19.14 15.03
CA LEU A 197 -6.66 -19.78 15.99
C LEU A 197 -6.13 -18.71 16.93
N ASN A 198 -6.14 -18.96 18.22
CA ASN A 198 -5.37 -18.17 19.17
C ASN A 198 -3.93 -18.67 19.14
N ILE A 199 -3.07 -17.96 18.43
CA ILE A 199 -1.69 -18.40 18.18
C ILE A 199 -0.71 -17.90 19.24
N GLY A 200 -1.16 -17.15 20.26
CA GLY A 200 -0.29 -16.70 21.33
C GLY A 200 -0.68 -15.36 21.94
N LYS A 201 0.31 -14.72 22.53
CA LYS A 201 0.13 -13.45 23.23
C LYS A 201 1.36 -12.55 23.12
N THR A 202 1.13 -11.26 23.32
CA THR A 202 2.19 -10.27 23.49
C THR A 202 2.74 -10.31 24.91
N VAL A 203 4.05 -10.09 25.08
CA VAL A 203 4.75 -10.09 26.35
C VAL A 203 5.74 -8.93 26.44
N ASN A 204 6.13 -8.55 27.65
CA ASN A 204 7.19 -7.55 27.87
C ASN A 204 8.56 -8.20 27.65
N SER A 205 9.03 -8.16 26.41
CA SER A 205 10.29 -8.76 25.94
C SER A 205 10.74 -8.10 24.64
N ASN A 206 11.96 -8.39 24.20
CA ASN A 206 12.43 -8.04 22.85
C ASN A 206 12.60 -9.29 21.96
N ASP A 207 11.99 -10.40 22.37
CA ASP A 207 12.12 -11.68 21.69
C ASP A 207 10.75 -12.22 21.26
N ILE A 208 10.74 -12.95 20.17
CA ILE A 208 9.62 -13.76 19.69
C ILE A 208 9.97 -15.22 19.99
N LYS A 209 9.23 -15.83 20.91
CA LYS A 209 9.33 -17.26 21.19
C LYS A 209 8.26 -17.99 20.40
N ILE A 210 8.65 -19.05 19.69
CA ILE A 210 7.76 -19.88 18.88
C ILE A 210 7.85 -21.30 19.40
N GLN A 211 6.71 -21.87 19.75
CA GLN A 211 6.59 -23.25 20.19
C GLN A 211 5.68 -24.04 19.25
N LYS A 212 6.17 -25.17 18.76
CA LYS A 212 5.41 -26.21 18.05
C LYS A 212 5.90 -27.56 18.53
N ASP A 213 5.01 -28.31 19.16
CA ASP A 213 5.32 -29.57 19.83
C ASP A 213 6.48 -29.41 20.84
N GLU A 214 7.50 -30.23 20.77
CA GLU A 214 8.70 -30.14 21.61
C GLU A 214 9.74 -29.12 21.10
N LYS A 215 9.50 -28.50 19.92
CA LYS A 215 10.44 -27.56 19.29
C LYS A 215 10.18 -26.13 19.77
N ASN A 216 11.25 -25.48 20.19
CA ASN A 216 11.21 -24.09 20.64
C ASN A 216 12.24 -23.27 19.87
N TYR A 217 11.84 -22.09 19.40
CA TYR A 217 12.68 -21.14 18.69
C TYR A 217 12.57 -19.77 19.34
N THR A 218 13.67 -19.04 19.37
CA THR A 218 13.70 -17.66 19.86
C THR A 218 14.33 -16.76 18.81
N LEU A 219 13.63 -15.70 18.43
CA LEU A 219 14.08 -14.70 17.48
C LEU A 219 14.21 -13.37 18.20
N ASN A 220 15.38 -12.73 18.15
CA ASN A 220 15.53 -11.39 18.69
C ASN A 220 15.02 -10.35 17.68
N ILE A 221 14.06 -9.50 18.08
CA ILE A 221 13.38 -8.55 17.19
C ILE A 221 14.38 -7.55 16.58
N ASP A 222 15.33 -7.07 17.36
CA ASP A 222 16.30 -6.08 16.86
C ASP A 222 17.25 -6.65 15.82
N ASP A 223 17.65 -7.92 15.98
CA ASP A 223 18.53 -8.58 15.03
C ASP A 223 17.82 -8.83 13.70
N TYR A 224 16.56 -9.23 13.75
CA TYR A 224 15.76 -9.42 12.53
C TYR A 224 15.40 -8.08 11.88
N ARG A 225 15.12 -7.04 12.65
CA ARG A 225 14.94 -5.68 12.12
C ARG A 225 16.18 -5.19 11.38
N LYS A 226 17.37 -5.39 11.90
CA LYS A 226 18.62 -5.06 11.21
C LYS A 226 18.74 -5.81 9.89
N LYS A 227 18.52 -7.14 9.89
CA LYS A 227 18.55 -7.96 8.67
C LYS A 227 17.55 -7.46 7.62
N TRP A 228 16.36 -7.04 8.04
CA TRP A 228 15.34 -6.47 7.16
C TRP A 228 15.82 -5.23 6.44
N PHE A 229 16.46 -4.31 7.16
CA PHE A 229 16.95 -3.05 6.60
C PHE A 229 18.32 -3.14 5.91
N ASP A 230 19.08 -4.22 6.06
CA ASP A 230 20.41 -4.37 5.45
C ASP A 230 20.38 -4.25 3.91
N LYS A 231 19.38 -4.81 3.25
CA LYS A 231 19.23 -4.68 1.79
C LYS A 231 18.92 -3.24 1.37
N SER A 232 18.05 -2.58 2.11
CA SER A 232 17.74 -1.16 1.88
C SER A 232 18.97 -0.30 2.10
N LEU A 233 19.80 -0.58 3.10
CA LEU A 233 21.06 0.10 3.32
C LEU A 233 22.01 -0.03 2.12
N THR A 234 22.10 -1.22 1.52
CA THR A 234 22.95 -1.47 0.35
C THR A 234 22.49 -0.63 -0.85
N LEU A 235 21.20 -0.66 -1.17
CA LEU A 235 20.61 0.11 -2.27
C LEU A 235 20.71 1.61 -2.02
N ASP A 236 20.40 2.06 -0.81
CA ASP A 236 20.48 3.46 -0.41
C ASP A 236 21.92 3.99 -0.49
N SER A 237 22.91 3.17 -0.12
CA SER A 237 24.34 3.52 -0.25
C SER A 237 24.76 3.78 -1.70
N ILE A 238 24.15 3.09 -2.65
CA ILE A 238 24.38 3.29 -4.08
C ILE A 238 23.69 4.58 -4.57
N GLN A 239 22.47 4.83 -4.12
CA GLN A 239 21.64 5.95 -4.58
C GLN A 239 21.98 7.29 -3.94
N SER A 240 22.24 7.31 -2.63
CA SER A 240 22.37 8.53 -1.82
C SER A 240 23.76 8.75 -1.27
N GLY A 241 24.66 7.80 -1.45
CA GLY A 241 25.99 7.80 -0.85
C GLY A 241 26.04 7.13 0.53
N SER A 242 27.12 6.42 0.79
CA SER A 242 27.28 5.54 1.96
C SER A 242 27.19 6.25 3.30
N GLU A 243 27.60 7.51 3.40
CA GLU A 243 27.55 8.27 4.65
C GLU A 243 26.10 8.55 5.08
N TYR A 244 25.26 9.04 4.17
CA TYR A 244 23.88 9.36 4.45
C TYR A 244 23.04 8.09 4.70
N ALA A 245 23.27 7.05 3.92
CA ALA A 245 22.62 5.76 4.10
C ALA A 245 22.93 5.16 5.47
N LYS A 246 24.20 5.17 5.91
CA LYS A 246 24.59 4.71 7.25
C LYS A 246 23.93 5.54 8.36
N LYS A 247 23.87 6.86 8.22
CA LYS A 247 23.19 7.72 9.22
C LYS A 247 21.71 7.36 9.35
N ARG A 248 20.99 7.15 8.24
CA ARG A 248 19.58 6.68 8.27
C ARG A 248 19.46 5.34 8.97
N TYR A 249 20.28 4.37 8.60
CA TYR A 249 20.26 3.03 9.16
C TYR A 249 20.54 3.01 10.68
N THR A 250 21.52 3.74 11.15
CA THR A 250 21.84 3.81 12.59
C THR A 250 20.75 4.51 13.41
N ASN A 251 19.97 5.39 12.76
CA ASN A 251 18.92 6.18 13.42
C ASN A 251 17.50 5.59 13.21
N LEU A 252 17.36 4.37 12.71
CA LEU A 252 16.05 3.75 12.44
C LEU A 252 15.08 3.79 13.64
N LYS A 253 15.60 3.61 14.85
CA LYS A 253 14.80 3.67 16.10
C LYS A 253 14.57 5.08 16.63
N SER A 254 15.39 6.06 16.24
CA SER A 254 15.38 7.40 16.82
C SER A 254 14.68 8.45 15.94
N ASN A 255 14.28 8.09 14.72
CA ASN A 255 13.62 8.98 13.77
C ASN A 255 12.12 9.16 14.09
N GLN A 256 11.82 9.62 15.29
CA GLN A 256 10.48 10.12 15.56
C GLN A 256 10.33 11.51 14.95
N LEU A 257 9.50 11.61 13.93
CA LEU A 257 9.11 12.91 13.39
C LEU A 257 8.34 13.67 14.48
N LYS A 258 8.90 14.79 14.93
CA LYS A 258 8.24 15.70 15.87
C LYS A 258 7.72 16.88 15.11
N PHE A 259 6.41 16.98 14.95
CA PHE A 259 5.75 18.12 14.35
C PHE A 259 5.43 19.16 15.42
N LYS A 260 5.76 20.43 15.14
CA LYS A 260 5.35 21.55 15.97
C LYS A 260 4.46 22.44 15.13
N PHE A 261 3.17 22.27 15.31
CA PHE A 261 2.19 23.12 14.64
C PHE A 261 2.18 24.54 15.24
N PRO A 262 1.94 25.59 14.42
CA PRO A 262 1.68 26.93 14.93
C PRO A 262 0.46 26.91 15.87
N LYS A 263 0.48 27.78 16.91
CA LYS A 263 -0.62 27.83 17.90
C LYS A 263 -1.99 28.14 17.31
N TRP A 264 -2.02 28.79 16.15
CA TRP A 264 -3.27 29.14 15.45
C TRP A 264 -3.80 28.01 14.55
N PHE A 265 -3.04 26.95 14.33
CA PHE A 265 -3.43 25.83 13.48
C PHE A 265 -4.28 24.84 14.28
N ASP A 266 -5.53 24.71 13.89
CA ASP A 266 -6.53 23.82 14.50
C ASP A 266 -6.83 22.57 13.65
N GLY A 267 -6.03 22.34 12.59
CA GLY A 267 -6.25 21.22 11.65
C GLY A 267 -7.30 21.51 10.57
N LEU A 268 -7.92 22.69 10.59
CA LEU A 268 -8.94 23.07 9.63
C LEU A 268 -8.43 24.16 8.68
N PHE A 269 -8.78 24.04 7.42
CA PHE A 269 -8.56 25.11 6.44
C PHE A 269 -9.57 26.24 6.68
N LYS A 270 -9.10 27.38 7.14
CA LYS A 270 -9.94 28.56 7.29
C LYS A 270 -10.12 29.24 5.95
N LYS A 271 -11.37 29.40 5.50
CA LYS A 271 -11.66 30.07 4.26
C LYS A 271 -11.23 31.56 4.39
N ILE A 272 -10.28 31.97 3.57
CA ILE A 272 -9.83 33.38 3.52
C ILE A 272 -10.88 34.15 2.71
N ASN A 273 -11.57 35.08 3.36
CA ASN A 273 -12.73 35.74 2.77
C ASN A 273 -12.44 37.10 2.11
N ASN A 274 -11.19 37.50 1.91
CA ASN A 274 -10.84 38.84 1.40
C ASN A 274 -10.23 38.77 -0.01
N ASN A 275 -10.57 39.73 -0.85
CA ASN A 275 -10.10 40.01 -2.21
C ASN A 275 -9.27 38.91 -2.82
N LYS A 276 -9.95 37.96 -3.41
CA LYS A 276 -9.31 36.77 -3.94
C LYS A 276 -8.39 37.12 -5.11
N ILE A 277 -7.15 36.73 -4.98
CA ILE A 277 -6.19 36.80 -6.09
C ILE A 277 -6.64 35.80 -7.14
N LYS A 278 -6.83 36.25 -8.39
CA LYS A 278 -7.14 35.37 -9.50
C LYS A 278 -5.94 34.45 -9.84
N ALA A 279 -6.22 33.19 -9.96
CA ALA A 279 -5.25 32.16 -10.31
C ALA A 279 -5.81 31.29 -11.43
N ALA A 280 -4.94 30.85 -12.34
CA ALA A 280 -5.33 29.95 -13.42
C ALA A 280 -4.65 28.60 -13.30
N ILE A 281 -5.40 27.54 -13.56
CA ILE A 281 -4.87 26.22 -13.82
C ILE A 281 -4.79 26.04 -15.32
N LEU A 282 -3.59 25.86 -15.81
CA LEU A 282 -3.33 25.59 -17.20
C LEU A 282 -3.31 24.09 -17.44
N ARG A 283 -4.08 23.62 -18.39
CA ARG A 283 -4.15 22.22 -18.77
C ARG A 283 -4.16 22.00 -20.28
N GLU A 284 -3.80 20.80 -20.65
CA GLU A 284 -3.77 20.35 -22.05
C GLU A 284 -4.40 18.95 -22.13
N LYS A 285 -4.73 18.52 -23.35
CA LYS A 285 -5.21 17.16 -23.61
C LYS A 285 -4.27 16.13 -23.01
N GLY A 286 -4.77 15.27 -22.11
CA GLY A 286 -4.03 14.25 -21.40
C GLY A 286 -3.33 14.70 -20.13
N SER A 287 -3.49 15.96 -19.71
CA SER A 287 -3.12 16.40 -18.36
C SER A 287 -4.12 15.87 -17.32
N ASN A 288 -3.70 15.80 -16.06
CA ASN A 288 -4.51 15.39 -14.92
C ASN A 288 -4.17 16.20 -13.68
N SER A 289 -4.89 15.93 -12.57
CA SER A 289 -4.75 16.63 -11.27
C SER A 289 -5.23 18.09 -11.28
N GLU A 290 -5.97 18.52 -12.29
CA GLU A 290 -6.54 19.88 -12.36
C GLU A 290 -7.57 20.13 -11.25
N ARG A 291 -8.36 19.11 -10.88
CA ARG A 291 -9.39 19.24 -9.83
C ARG A 291 -8.76 19.34 -8.45
N GLU A 292 -7.79 18.48 -8.16
CA GLU A 292 -7.05 18.50 -6.90
C GLU A 292 -6.28 19.81 -6.72
N MET A 293 -5.66 20.28 -7.78
CA MET A 293 -4.96 21.57 -7.77
C MET A 293 -5.94 22.74 -7.60
N ALA A 294 -7.08 22.71 -8.31
CA ALA A 294 -8.13 23.71 -8.15
C ALA A 294 -8.62 23.79 -6.71
N TYR A 295 -8.86 22.63 -6.09
CA TYR A 295 -9.29 22.58 -4.70
C TYR A 295 -8.21 23.12 -3.75
N ALA A 296 -6.97 22.69 -3.92
CA ALA A 296 -5.84 23.16 -3.10
C ALA A 296 -5.68 24.69 -3.18
N MET A 297 -5.79 25.25 -4.38
CA MET A 297 -5.73 26.71 -4.59
C MET A 297 -6.95 27.41 -3.99
N TYR A 298 -8.15 26.85 -4.17
CA TYR A 298 -9.38 27.42 -3.60
C TYR A 298 -9.33 27.48 -2.07
N VAL A 299 -8.92 26.41 -1.39
CA VAL A 299 -8.79 26.42 0.08
C VAL A 299 -7.67 27.33 0.57
N SER A 300 -6.67 27.59 -0.29
CA SER A 300 -5.61 28.57 -0.03
C SER A 300 -6.04 30.02 -0.26
N GLY A 301 -7.27 30.24 -0.71
CA GLY A 301 -7.86 31.58 -0.82
C GLY A 301 -7.81 32.24 -2.20
N PHE A 302 -7.42 31.47 -3.23
CA PHE A 302 -7.44 31.97 -4.60
C PHE A 302 -8.83 31.92 -5.24
N ASP A 303 -9.07 32.77 -6.22
CA ASP A 303 -10.16 32.68 -7.18
C ASP A 303 -9.64 31.96 -8.41
N VAL A 304 -10.07 30.69 -8.58
CA VAL A 304 -9.42 29.76 -9.51
C VAL A 304 -10.24 29.63 -10.78
N ILE A 305 -9.57 29.80 -11.92
CA ILE A 305 -10.13 29.51 -13.25
C ILE A 305 -9.39 28.35 -13.91
N ASP A 306 -10.11 27.57 -14.70
CA ASP A 306 -9.58 26.47 -15.52
C ASP A 306 -9.36 26.99 -16.95
N VAL A 307 -8.14 26.90 -17.43
CA VAL A 307 -7.73 27.40 -18.76
C VAL A 307 -7.09 26.26 -19.55
N HIS A 308 -7.74 25.87 -20.63
CA HIS A 308 -7.16 24.92 -21.56
C HIS A 308 -6.24 25.62 -22.58
N MET A 309 -5.15 24.95 -23.00
CA MET A 309 -4.20 25.51 -23.98
C MET A 309 -4.90 26.00 -25.27
N THR A 310 -5.97 25.33 -25.72
CA THR A 310 -6.76 25.76 -26.89
C THR A 310 -7.46 27.09 -26.68
N ASP A 311 -7.77 27.48 -25.44
CA ASP A 311 -8.38 28.78 -25.13
C ASP A 311 -7.38 29.90 -25.37
N LEU A 312 -6.14 29.71 -24.93
CA LEU A 312 -5.05 30.66 -25.21
C LEU A 312 -4.71 30.73 -26.70
N MET A 313 -4.67 29.56 -27.39
CA MET A 313 -4.39 29.51 -28.82
C MET A 313 -5.46 30.23 -29.67
N SER A 314 -6.72 30.09 -29.30
CA SER A 314 -7.84 30.76 -29.96
C SER A 314 -7.98 32.23 -29.57
N GLY A 315 -7.40 32.64 -28.44
CA GLY A 315 -7.57 33.96 -27.82
C GLY A 315 -8.91 34.11 -27.12
N ARG A 316 -9.52 33.01 -26.71
CA ARG A 316 -10.73 33.00 -25.87
C ARG A 316 -10.42 33.39 -24.43
N GLU A 317 -9.21 33.07 -23.97
CA GLU A 317 -8.61 33.46 -22.70
C GLU A 317 -7.23 34.10 -22.95
N ASP A 318 -6.84 35.07 -22.11
CA ASP A 318 -5.59 35.81 -22.32
C ASP A 318 -4.69 35.94 -21.06
N LEU A 319 -5.12 35.43 -19.92
CA LEU A 319 -4.42 35.46 -18.63
C LEU A 319 -4.13 36.88 -18.06
N SER A 320 -4.66 37.97 -18.64
CA SER A 320 -4.30 39.31 -18.27
C SER A 320 -4.61 39.67 -16.80
N ASP A 321 -5.66 39.07 -16.24
CA ASP A 321 -6.08 39.27 -14.83
C ASP A 321 -5.44 38.24 -13.86
N ILE A 322 -4.63 37.33 -14.35
CA ILE A 322 -4.09 36.26 -13.55
C ILE A 322 -2.81 36.69 -12.86
N LYS A 323 -2.73 36.44 -11.56
CA LYS A 323 -1.55 36.71 -10.73
C LYS A 323 -0.77 35.45 -10.31
N PHE A 324 -1.39 34.29 -10.45
CA PHE A 324 -0.78 33.01 -10.13
C PHE A 324 -1.18 31.96 -11.16
N LEU A 325 -0.21 31.33 -11.80
CA LEU A 325 -0.41 30.37 -12.85
C LEU A 325 0.20 29.01 -12.44
N VAL A 326 -0.57 27.94 -12.59
CA VAL A 326 -0.14 26.57 -12.34
C VAL A 326 -0.37 25.73 -13.59
N ALA A 327 0.66 25.07 -14.07
CA ALA A 327 0.55 24.03 -15.08
C ALA A 327 0.49 22.67 -14.40
N VAL A 328 -0.58 21.91 -14.66
CA VAL A 328 -0.74 20.56 -14.10
C VAL A 328 0.01 19.53 -14.92
N GLY A 329 0.33 18.39 -14.28
CA GLY A 329 1.05 17.28 -14.92
C GLY A 329 0.17 16.34 -15.74
N GLY A 330 0.74 15.24 -16.16
CA GLY A 330 0.09 14.17 -16.94
C GLY A 330 0.80 13.91 -18.28
N PHE A 331 0.28 12.94 -19.02
CA PHE A 331 0.79 12.58 -20.33
C PHE A 331 0.18 13.47 -21.43
N SER A 332 0.46 14.77 -21.37
CA SER A 332 -0.09 15.72 -22.33
C SER A 332 0.29 15.34 -23.76
N ASN A 333 -0.69 15.39 -24.67
CA ASN A 333 -0.52 15.02 -26.07
C ASN A 333 0.07 13.60 -26.24
N SER A 334 -0.37 12.63 -25.43
CA SER A 334 0.12 11.25 -25.41
C SER A 334 1.63 11.14 -25.15
N ASP A 335 2.20 12.10 -24.44
CA ASP A 335 3.63 12.19 -24.08
C ASP A 335 4.59 12.23 -25.30
N VAL A 336 4.08 12.62 -26.46
CA VAL A 336 4.89 12.78 -27.68
C VAL A 336 5.98 13.83 -27.44
N LEU A 337 7.22 13.48 -27.71
CA LEU A 337 8.42 14.31 -27.48
C LEU A 337 8.64 14.73 -26.00
N GLY A 338 7.91 14.13 -25.06
CA GLY A 338 7.87 14.56 -23.67
C GLY A 338 6.87 15.71 -23.50
N SER A 339 5.87 15.51 -22.63
CA SER A 339 4.68 16.35 -22.48
C SER A 339 4.94 17.86 -22.43
N ALA A 340 5.95 18.30 -21.66
CA ALA A 340 6.29 19.71 -21.49
C ALA A 340 6.75 20.41 -22.80
N LYS A 341 7.32 19.70 -23.76
CA LYS A 341 7.77 20.28 -25.01
C LYS A 341 6.61 20.76 -25.89
N GLY A 342 5.48 20.05 -25.88
CA GLY A 342 4.26 20.46 -26.56
C GLY A 342 3.72 21.79 -26.01
N TRP A 343 3.69 21.93 -24.71
CA TRP A 343 3.30 23.18 -24.02
C TRP A 343 4.22 24.34 -24.39
N ALA A 344 5.54 24.12 -24.26
CA ALA A 344 6.55 25.10 -24.61
C ALA A 344 6.44 25.52 -26.08
N GLY A 345 6.25 24.57 -26.99
CA GLY A 345 6.04 24.84 -28.41
C GLY A 345 4.82 25.71 -28.68
N THR A 346 3.70 25.47 -27.99
CA THR A 346 2.50 26.29 -28.12
C THR A 346 2.77 27.75 -27.70
N PHE A 347 3.43 27.97 -26.55
CA PHE A 347 3.76 29.33 -26.11
C PHE A 347 4.81 30.01 -26.99
N LEU A 348 5.73 29.26 -27.57
CA LEU A 348 6.77 29.83 -28.44
C LEU A 348 6.25 30.23 -29.83
N TYR A 349 5.37 29.42 -30.41
CA TYR A 349 5.04 29.52 -31.83
C TYR A 349 3.60 29.99 -32.11
N ASN A 350 2.68 29.96 -31.13
CA ASN A 350 1.36 30.56 -31.29
C ASN A 350 1.36 32.00 -30.73
N GLU A 351 1.08 32.97 -31.59
CA GLU A 351 1.15 34.41 -31.23
C GLU A 351 0.22 34.79 -30.07
N LYS A 352 -1.01 34.25 -30.05
CA LYS A 352 -1.99 34.57 -29.00
C LYS A 352 -1.58 33.99 -27.66
N ALA A 353 -1.21 32.69 -27.63
CA ALA A 353 -0.72 32.05 -26.43
C ALA A 353 0.56 32.72 -25.90
N ARG A 354 1.47 33.11 -26.80
CA ARG A 354 2.68 33.85 -26.42
C ARG A 354 2.40 35.20 -25.78
N LYS A 355 1.40 35.93 -26.31
CA LYS A 355 0.99 37.23 -25.73
C LYS A 355 0.38 37.09 -24.35
N SER A 356 -0.32 35.97 -24.07
CA SER A 356 -0.92 35.71 -22.75
C SER A 356 0.08 35.55 -21.61
N LEU A 357 1.35 35.20 -21.91
CA LEU A 357 2.42 35.08 -20.90
C LEU A 357 3.19 36.38 -20.64
N LYS A 358 2.96 37.44 -21.44
CA LYS A 358 3.61 38.77 -21.29
C LYS A 358 2.77 39.69 -20.45
#